data_aa68e65cced4f1f8028a446a3df010f0
#
_entry.id   aa68e65cced4f1f8028a446a3df010f0
#
_cell.length_a   1.000
_cell.length_b   1.000
_cell.length_c   1.000
_cell.angle_alpha   90.00
_cell.angle_beta   90.00
_cell.angle_gamma   90.00
#
_symmetry.space_group_name_H-M   'P 1'
#
loop_
_entity.id
_entity.type
_entity.pdbx_description
1 polymer ?
#
loop_
_entity_poly.entity_id
_entity_poly.type
_entity_poly.pdbx_seq_one_letter_code
_entity_poly.pdbx_strand_id
1 'polypeptide(L)'
;KTIPKVIKYIFDINYIFLLVIFYSLFIFISVKIYKHLKSKEFFNKLDLYRKEDRLFIVGTNTLLLCFLLFSNWYYREVFLIFSIPLILLMKNKYNNNFISWLYNLLILRYIFLFLYSYLLLQETHYHLNGERIFYNFFLIFVFLKGFIDFVMMAFLSSFLINYNLIIFNQVKISLSNLITKKS
;
A
#
# COMPACT_ATOMS: atom_id res chain seq x y z
N LYS A 1 3.84 -0.61 -11.57
CA LYS A 1 4.05 -0.85 -13.03
C LYS A 1 2.75 -0.81 -13.84
N THR A 2 1.62 -1.24 -13.30
CA THR A 2 0.41 -1.43 -14.08
C THR A 2 -0.17 -0.11 -14.60
N ILE A 3 -0.41 0.86 -13.71
CA ILE A 3 -0.95 2.17 -14.10
C ILE A 3 -0.04 2.89 -15.11
N PRO A 4 1.28 3.11 -14.85
CA PRO A 4 2.15 3.75 -15.82
C PRO A 4 2.25 3.00 -17.14
N LYS A 5 2.18 1.66 -17.14
CA LYS A 5 2.19 0.87 -18.38
C LYS A 5 0.91 1.06 -19.20
N VAL A 6 -0.26 1.05 -18.55
CA VAL A 6 -1.54 1.28 -19.22
C VAL A 6 -1.59 2.69 -19.81
N ILE A 7 -1.17 3.72 -19.05
CA ILE A 7 -1.11 5.09 -19.54
C ILE A 7 -0.14 5.22 -20.71
N LYS A 8 1.06 4.62 -20.65
CA LYS A 8 2.00 4.59 -21.76
C LYS A 8 1.36 3.98 -23.02
N TYR A 9 0.67 2.86 -22.85
CA TYR A 9 0.03 2.17 -23.96
C TYR A 9 -1.06 3.01 -24.64
N ILE A 10 -1.84 3.76 -23.83
CA ILE A 10 -2.95 4.59 -24.35
C ILE A 10 -2.45 5.90 -24.97
N PHE A 11 -1.45 6.56 -24.36
CA PHE A 11 -1.06 7.93 -24.68
C PHE A 11 0.35 8.07 -25.26
N ASP A 12 1.09 6.98 -25.44
CA ASP A 12 2.48 6.94 -25.93
C ASP A 12 3.46 7.89 -25.20
N ILE A 13 3.20 8.11 -23.91
CA ILE A 13 4.03 8.99 -23.07
C ILE A 13 5.27 8.24 -22.58
N ASN A 14 6.38 8.99 -22.41
CA ASN A 14 7.62 8.43 -21.90
C ASN A 14 7.41 7.73 -20.53
N TYR A 15 7.73 6.44 -20.47
CA TYR A 15 7.50 5.60 -19.29
C TYR A 15 8.24 6.07 -18.04
N ILE A 16 9.48 6.59 -18.20
CA ILE A 16 10.29 7.09 -17.08
C ILE A 16 9.62 8.32 -16.47
N PHE A 17 9.12 9.23 -17.31
CA PHE A 17 8.40 10.42 -16.85
C PHE A 17 7.15 10.04 -16.06
N LEU A 18 6.37 9.08 -16.55
CA LEU A 18 5.20 8.55 -15.83
C LEU A 18 5.56 7.91 -14.49
N LEU A 19 6.68 7.20 -14.40
CA LEU A 19 7.15 6.64 -13.14
C LEU A 19 7.51 7.72 -12.13
N VAL A 20 8.21 8.77 -12.56
CA VAL A 20 8.57 9.90 -11.69
C VAL A 20 7.31 10.58 -11.14
N ILE A 21 6.33 10.86 -11.99
CA ILE A 21 5.04 11.44 -11.56
C ILE A 21 4.34 10.50 -10.56
N PHE A 22 4.26 9.22 -10.88
CA PHE A 22 3.59 8.22 -10.04
C PHE A 22 4.22 8.14 -8.64
N TYR A 23 5.54 8.08 -8.54
CA TYR A 23 6.22 8.04 -7.23
C TYR A 23 6.12 9.37 -6.49
N SER A 24 6.23 10.50 -7.16
CA SER A 24 6.07 11.81 -6.55
C SER A 24 4.67 11.97 -5.96
N LEU A 25 3.64 11.57 -6.70
CA LEU A 25 2.25 11.57 -6.25
C LEU A 25 2.04 10.61 -5.07
N PHE A 26 2.65 9.44 -5.12
CA PHE A 26 2.59 8.44 -4.05
C PHE A 26 3.16 9.01 -2.73
N ILE A 27 4.36 9.58 -2.78
CA ILE A 27 5.01 10.19 -1.61
C ILE A 27 4.16 11.34 -1.08
N PHE A 28 3.69 12.22 -1.96
CA PHE A 28 2.88 13.37 -1.59
C PHE A 28 1.59 12.97 -0.86
N ILE A 29 0.86 11.99 -1.39
CA ILE A 29 -0.38 11.49 -0.78
C ILE A 29 -0.09 10.82 0.56
N SER A 30 0.96 9.98 0.64
CA SER A 30 1.35 9.29 1.88
C SER A 30 1.69 10.29 3.00
N VAL A 31 2.44 11.34 2.68
CA VAL A 31 2.80 12.40 3.63
C VAL A 31 1.57 13.23 4.04
N LYS A 32 0.65 13.53 3.13
CA LYS A 32 -0.60 14.22 3.46
C LYS A 32 -1.46 13.41 4.42
N ILE A 33 -1.63 12.13 4.14
CA ILE A 33 -2.37 11.21 5.03
C ILE A 33 -1.70 11.14 6.39
N TYR A 34 -0.37 10.97 6.45
CA TYR A 34 0.40 10.97 7.69
C TYR A 34 0.16 12.24 8.52
N LYS A 35 0.28 13.43 7.91
CA LYS A 35 0.05 14.70 8.59
C LYS A 35 -1.37 14.80 9.14
N HIS A 36 -2.36 14.38 8.38
CA HIS A 36 -3.77 14.37 8.81
C HIS A 36 -4.01 13.43 9.99
N LEU A 37 -3.43 12.23 9.99
CA LEU A 37 -3.56 11.29 11.09
C LEU A 37 -2.83 11.75 12.34
N LYS A 38 -1.66 12.38 12.18
CA LYS A 38 -0.89 12.95 13.27
C LYS A 38 -1.65 14.09 13.94
N SER A 39 -2.29 15.00 13.18
CA SER A 39 -3.07 16.10 13.72
C SER A 39 -4.29 15.65 14.54
N LYS A 40 -4.78 14.43 14.32
CA LYS A 40 -5.88 13.82 15.09
C LYS A 40 -5.39 12.92 16.23
N GLU A 41 -4.12 13.02 16.61
CA GLU A 41 -3.50 12.21 17.68
C GLU A 41 -3.71 10.71 17.53
N PHE A 42 -3.99 10.29 16.29
CA PHE A 42 -4.33 8.90 16.00
C PHE A 42 -3.18 7.94 16.37
N PHE A 43 -1.95 8.38 16.12
CA PHE A 43 -0.75 7.58 16.34
C PHE A 43 -0.39 7.39 17.82
N ASN A 44 -0.91 8.22 18.74
CA ASN A 44 -0.70 8.05 20.18
C ASN A 44 -1.30 6.74 20.73
N LYS A 45 -2.16 6.10 19.94
CA LYS A 45 -2.85 4.85 20.27
C LYS A 45 -2.11 3.60 19.81
N LEU A 46 -1.01 3.76 19.06
CA LEU A 46 -0.20 2.67 18.55
C LEU A 46 0.89 2.30 19.57
N ASP A 47 1.15 1.01 19.71
CA ASP A 47 2.12 0.49 20.65
C ASP A 47 3.06 -0.49 19.90
N LEU A 48 4.35 -0.15 19.83
CA LEU A 48 5.37 -0.96 19.19
C LEU A 48 5.61 -2.32 19.85
N TYR A 49 5.19 -2.46 21.10
CA TYR A 49 5.40 -3.70 21.86
C TYR A 49 4.33 -4.74 21.59
N ARG A 50 3.17 -4.35 21.04
CA ARG A 50 2.12 -5.31 20.68
C ARG A 50 2.55 -6.17 19.50
N LYS A 51 2.14 -7.43 19.53
CA LYS A 51 2.42 -8.39 18.46
C LYS A 51 1.85 -7.94 17.10
N GLU A 52 0.63 -7.40 17.13
CA GLU A 52 -0.08 -6.91 15.94
C GLU A 52 0.64 -5.75 15.28
N ASP A 53 1.16 -4.80 16.06
CA ASP A 53 1.94 -3.66 15.55
C ASP A 53 3.24 -4.13 14.90
N ARG A 54 3.95 -5.09 15.51
CA ARG A 54 5.18 -5.66 14.95
C ARG A 54 4.92 -6.42 13.65
N LEU A 55 3.88 -7.25 13.61
CA LEU A 55 3.48 -7.95 12.39
C LEU A 55 3.12 -6.98 11.27
N PHE A 56 2.38 -5.91 11.61
CA PHE A 56 2.04 -4.85 10.67
C PHE A 56 3.29 -4.17 10.10
N ILE A 57 4.26 -3.79 10.93
CA ILE A 57 5.50 -3.14 10.50
C ILE A 57 6.26 -4.04 9.53
N VAL A 58 6.48 -5.31 9.89
CA VAL A 58 7.21 -6.27 9.05
C VAL A 58 6.46 -6.50 7.73
N GLY A 59 5.19 -6.83 7.80
CA GLY A 59 4.37 -7.12 6.62
C GLY A 59 4.26 -5.92 5.68
N THR A 60 3.98 -4.73 6.23
CA THR A 60 3.79 -3.52 5.43
C THR A 60 5.11 -3.01 4.84
N ASN A 61 6.25 -3.07 5.57
CA ASN A 61 7.55 -2.73 5.00
C ASN A 61 7.91 -3.65 3.84
N THR A 62 7.74 -4.97 4.00
CA THR A 62 8.04 -5.93 2.94
C THR A 62 7.11 -5.73 1.74
N LEU A 63 5.81 -5.52 1.99
CA LEU A 63 4.82 -5.23 0.95
C LEU A 63 5.17 -3.95 0.18
N LEU A 64 5.57 -2.88 0.89
CA LEU A 64 5.96 -1.60 0.29
C LEU A 64 7.23 -1.74 -0.55
N LEU A 65 8.24 -2.46 -0.05
CA LEU A 65 9.45 -2.75 -0.83
C LEU A 65 9.11 -3.53 -2.11
N CYS A 66 8.27 -4.56 -2.01
CA CYS A 66 7.79 -5.30 -3.17
C CYS A 66 7.02 -4.42 -4.15
N PHE A 67 6.25 -3.45 -3.66
CA PHE A 67 5.51 -2.50 -4.49
C PHE A 67 6.46 -1.54 -5.22
N LEU A 68 7.45 -0.99 -4.52
CA LEU A 68 8.42 -0.04 -5.08
C LEU A 68 9.40 -0.72 -6.05
N LEU A 69 9.89 -1.91 -5.71
CA LEU A 69 10.84 -2.67 -6.53
C LEU A 69 10.17 -3.43 -7.68
N PHE A 70 8.84 -3.32 -7.81
CA PHE A 70 8.08 -3.99 -8.87
C PHE A 70 8.25 -5.51 -8.90
N SER A 71 8.53 -6.13 -7.77
CA SER A 71 8.66 -7.57 -7.66
C SER A 71 7.34 -8.30 -7.92
N ASN A 72 7.42 -9.60 -8.13
CA ASN A 72 6.33 -10.44 -8.62
C ASN A 72 5.03 -10.32 -7.78
N TRP A 73 3.87 -10.23 -8.44
CA TRP A 73 2.58 -9.82 -7.87
C TRP A 73 2.02 -10.77 -6.82
N TYR A 74 2.22 -12.07 -7.01
CA TYR A 74 1.57 -13.09 -6.19
C TYR A 74 2.10 -13.15 -4.75
N TYR A 75 3.39 -12.97 -4.57
CA TYR A 75 4.00 -13.02 -3.23
C TYR A 75 3.64 -11.83 -2.34
N ARG A 76 3.22 -10.71 -2.93
CA ARG A 76 2.84 -9.50 -2.18
C ARG A 76 1.62 -9.70 -1.31
N GLU A 77 0.69 -10.53 -1.76
CA GLU A 77 -0.55 -10.81 -1.04
C GLU A 77 -0.28 -11.47 0.32
N VAL A 78 0.74 -12.31 0.40
CA VAL A 78 1.14 -12.95 1.66
C VAL A 78 1.54 -11.91 2.72
N PHE A 79 2.26 -10.86 2.31
CA PHE A 79 2.70 -9.82 3.24
C PHE A 79 1.56 -8.91 3.70
N LEU A 80 0.52 -8.75 2.89
CA LEU A 80 -0.67 -7.99 3.27
C LEU A 80 -1.42 -8.68 4.42
N ILE A 81 -1.39 -10.01 4.49
CA ILE A 81 -2.01 -10.79 5.58
C ILE A 81 -1.49 -10.34 6.95
N PHE A 82 -0.20 -10.01 7.07
CA PHE A 82 0.38 -9.51 8.32
C PHE A 82 -0.14 -8.14 8.74
N SER A 83 -0.70 -7.36 7.82
CA SER A 83 -1.28 -6.04 8.13
C SER A 83 -2.72 -6.14 8.65
N ILE A 84 -3.43 -7.23 8.35
CA ILE A 84 -4.84 -7.42 8.68
C ILE A 84 -5.11 -7.39 10.19
N PRO A 85 -4.36 -8.10 11.06
CA PRO A 85 -4.64 -8.14 12.49
C PRO A 85 -4.69 -6.75 13.14
N LEU A 86 -3.73 -5.86 12.79
CA LEU A 86 -3.74 -4.51 13.31
C LEU A 86 -4.92 -3.69 12.79
N ILE A 87 -5.25 -3.79 11.51
CA ILE A 87 -6.37 -3.07 10.91
C ILE A 87 -7.69 -3.47 11.56
N LEU A 88 -7.90 -4.79 11.81
CA LEU A 88 -9.08 -5.31 12.49
C LEU A 88 -9.14 -4.85 13.95
N LEU A 89 -8.03 -4.93 14.68
CA LEU A 89 -7.94 -4.48 16.07
C LEU A 89 -8.27 -2.99 16.16
N MET A 90 -7.74 -2.18 15.26
CA MET A 90 -8.01 -0.75 15.21
C MET A 90 -9.47 -0.45 14.86
N LYS A 91 -10.06 -1.18 13.90
CA LYS A 91 -11.48 -1.03 13.55
C LYS A 91 -12.38 -1.31 14.75
N ASN A 92 -12.11 -2.38 15.47
CA ASN A 92 -12.93 -2.78 16.62
C ASN A 92 -12.76 -1.85 17.83
N LYS A 93 -11.55 -1.32 18.03
CA LYS A 93 -11.22 -0.51 19.21
C LYS A 93 -11.51 0.98 19.01
N TYR A 94 -11.35 1.49 17.79
CA TYR A 94 -11.42 2.91 17.50
C TYR A 94 -12.44 3.14 16.40
N ASN A 95 -13.69 3.40 16.74
CA ASN A 95 -14.76 3.69 15.77
C ASN A 95 -14.43 4.97 14.96
N ASN A 96 -13.39 4.89 14.11
CA ASN A 96 -12.87 5.99 13.31
C ASN A 96 -13.16 5.73 11.83
N ASN A 97 -13.81 6.69 11.18
CA ASN A 97 -14.16 6.64 9.76
C ASN A 97 -12.96 6.31 8.87
N PHE A 98 -11.76 6.78 9.24
CA PHE A 98 -10.55 6.53 8.47
C PHE A 98 -10.16 5.04 8.46
N ILE A 99 -10.24 4.37 9.61
CA ILE A 99 -9.94 2.93 9.70
C ILE A 99 -11.01 2.11 9.01
N SER A 100 -12.27 2.51 9.14
CA SER A 100 -13.36 1.90 8.37
C SER A 100 -13.10 2.02 6.87
N TRP A 101 -12.62 3.15 6.40
CA TRP A 101 -12.21 3.37 5.01
C TRP A 101 -11.06 2.44 4.59
N LEU A 102 -10.00 2.34 5.40
CA LEU A 102 -8.87 1.44 5.13
C LEU A 102 -9.32 -0.03 5.08
N TYR A 103 -10.18 -0.44 6.00
CA TYR A 103 -10.76 -1.77 6.03
C TYR A 103 -11.61 -2.06 4.79
N ASN A 104 -12.48 -1.12 4.39
CA ASN A 104 -13.31 -1.25 3.19
C ASN A 104 -12.45 -1.30 1.91
N LEU A 105 -11.38 -0.50 1.82
CA LEU A 105 -10.42 -0.56 0.73
C LEU A 105 -9.74 -1.92 0.65
N LEU A 106 -9.41 -2.51 1.79
CA LEU A 106 -8.81 -3.84 1.84
C LEU A 106 -9.77 -4.91 1.33
N ILE A 107 -11.04 -4.87 1.75
CA ILE A 107 -12.08 -5.79 1.22
C ILE A 107 -12.26 -5.57 -0.29
N LEU A 108 -12.43 -4.32 -0.71
CA LEU A 108 -12.61 -3.98 -2.12
C LEU A 108 -11.44 -4.49 -2.95
N ARG A 109 -10.22 -4.37 -2.45
CA ARG A 109 -9.01 -4.89 -3.10
C ARG A 109 -9.05 -6.40 -3.30
N TYR A 110 -9.50 -7.17 -2.30
CA TYR A 110 -9.63 -8.62 -2.44
C TYR A 110 -10.72 -9.01 -3.44
N ILE A 111 -11.85 -8.30 -3.46
CA ILE A 111 -12.88 -8.49 -4.48
C ILE A 111 -12.30 -8.24 -5.88
N PHE A 112 -11.55 -7.14 -6.05
CA PHE A 112 -10.91 -6.84 -7.32
C PHE A 112 -9.80 -7.82 -7.69
N LEU A 113 -9.07 -8.37 -6.72
CA LEU A 113 -8.09 -9.42 -6.98
C LEU A 113 -8.74 -10.69 -7.51
N PHE A 114 -9.84 -11.10 -6.90
CA PHE A 114 -10.60 -12.28 -7.34
C PHE A 114 -11.17 -12.08 -8.76
N LEU A 115 -11.83 -10.94 -8.99
CA LEU A 115 -12.36 -10.60 -10.32
C LEU A 115 -11.26 -10.48 -11.38
N TYR A 116 -10.11 -9.90 -11.02
CA TYR A 116 -8.95 -9.81 -11.91
C TYR A 116 -8.43 -11.18 -12.30
N SER A 117 -8.31 -12.10 -11.34
CA SER A 117 -7.88 -13.47 -11.62
C SER A 117 -8.85 -14.20 -12.53
N TYR A 118 -10.15 -14.01 -12.32
CA TYR A 118 -11.19 -14.56 -13.18
C TYR A 118 -11.13 -14.00 -14.62
N LEU A 119 -11.02 -12.66 -14.75
CA LEU A 119 -10.93 -12.00 -16.05
C LEU A 119 -9.64 -12.37 -16.80
N LEU A 120 -8.53 -12.58 -16.08
CA LEU A 120 -7.28 -13.03 -16.69
C LEU A 120 -7.41 -14.43 -17.33
N LEU A 121 -8.15 -15.32 -16.68
CA LEU A 121 -8.46 -16.64 -17.24
C LEU A 121 -9.33 -16.53 -18.49
N GLN A 122 -10.27 -15.59 -18.50
CA GLN A 122 -11.12 -15.33 -19.67
C GLN A 122 -10.34 -14.65 -20.81
N GLU A 123 -9.40 -13.71 -20.49
CA GLU A 123 -8.56 -13.06 -21.51
C GLU A 123 -7.80 -14.07 -22.35
N THR A 124 -7.22 -15.10 -21.73
CA THR A 124 -6.52 -16.16 -22.48
C THR A 124 -7.42 -16.89 -23.45
N HIS A 125 -8.70 -17.03 -23.11
CA HIS A 125 -9.71 -17.67 -23.95
C HIS A 125 -10.16 -16.76 -25.12
N TYR A 126 -10.43 -15.46 -24.82
CA TYR A 126 -10.93 -14.49 -25.81
C TYR A 126 -9.84 -13.95 -26.73
N HIS A 127 -8.57 -13.92 -26.31
CA HIS A 127 -7.45 -13.52 -27.17
C HIS A 127 -7.30 -14.46 -28.39
N LEU A 128 -7.70 -15.70 -28.21
CA LEU A 128 -7.75 -16.69 -29.31
C LEU A 128 -8.88 -16.41 -30.30
N ASN A 129 -9.92 -15.65 -29.89
CA ASN A 129 -11.11 -15.36 -30.68
C ASN A 129 -11.16 -13.92 -31.23
N GLY A 130 -10.17 -13.06 -30.96
CA GLY A 130 -10.03 -11.73 -31.61
C GLY A 130 -10.96 -10.62 -31.13
N GLU A 131 -11.61 -10.74 -29.98
CA GLU A 131 -12.58 -9.74 -29.49
C GLU A 131 -11.93 -8.52 -28.82
N ARG A 132 -11.84 -7.41 -29.51
CA ARG A 132 -11.29 -6.12 -29.01
C ARG A 132 -12.08 -5.51 -27.84
N ILE A 133 -13.37 -5.75 -27.73
CA ILE A 133 -14.24 -5.18 -26.68
C ILE A 133 -13.84 -5.70 -25.31
N PHE A 134 -13.59 -7.00 -25.19
CA PHE A 134 -13.16 -7.61 -23.93
C PHE A 134 -11.81 -7.06 -23.48
N TYR A 135 -10.87 -6.84 -24.41
CA TYR A 135 -9.56 -6.29 -24.12
C TYR A 135 -9.63 -4.88 -23.50
N ASN A 136 -10.48 -3.99 -24.04
CA ASN A 136 -10.68 -2.65 -23.51
C ASN A 136 -11.30 -2.67 -22.10
N PHE A 137 -12.28 -3.55 -21.87
CA PHE A 137 -12.87 -3.76 -20.55
C PHE A 137 -11.83 -4.26 -19.54
N PHE A 138 -11.01 -5.21 -19.94
CA PHE A 138 -9.91 -5.71 -19.13
C PHE A 138 -8.89 -4.64 -18.76
N LEU A 139 -8.51 -3.77 -19.69
CA LEU A 139 -7.60 -2.65 -19.41
C LEU A 139 -8.16 -1.67 -18.38
N ILE A 140 -9.44 -1.31 -18.48
CA ILE A 140 -10.12 -0.45 -17.49
C ILE A 140 -10.08 -1.10 -16.12
N PHE A 141 -10.37 -2.39 -16.06
CA PHE A 141 -10.37 -3.15 -14.81
C PHE A 141 -8.97 -3.22 -14.18
N VAL A 142 -7.94 -3.47 -14.97
CA VAL A 142 -6.53 -3.46 -14.55
C VAL A 142 -6.13 -2.09 -14.00
N PHE A 143 -6.59 -1.01 -14.64
CA PHE A 143 -6.36 0.36 -14.17
C PHE A 143 -7.02 0.62 -12.82
N LEU A 144 -8.29 0.27 -12.66
CA LEU A 144 -9.05 0.42 -11.41
C LEU A 144 -8.39 -0.37 -10.26
N LYS A 145 -8.02 -1.63 -10.50
CA LYS A 145 -7.29 -2.44 -9.52
C LYS A 145 -5.98 -1.77 -9.12
N GLY A 146 -5.21 -1.30 -10.09
CA GLY A 146 -3.94 -0.60 -9.85
C GLY A 146 -4.14 0.68 -9.04
N PHE A 147 -5.23 1.41 -9.26
CA PHE A 147 -5.58 2.60 -8.49
C PHE A 147 -5.91 2.26 -7.02
N ILE A 148 -6.71 1.21 -6.79
CA ILE A 148 -7.03 0.73 -5.44
C ILE A 148 -5.75 0.31 -4.71
N ASP A 149 -4.86 -0.45 -5.36
CA ASP A 149 -3.57 -0.85 -4.81
C ASP A 149 -2.72 0.38 -4.44
N PHE A 150 -2.68 1.39 -5.31
CA PHE A 150 -1.94 2.64 -5.08
C PHE A 150 -2.45 3.39 -3.85
N VAL A 151 -3.76 3.60 -3.76
CA VAL A 151 -4.38 4.29 -2.63
C VAL A 151 -4.14 3.54 -1.34
N MET A 152 -4.38 2.23 -1.33
CA MET A 152 -4.15 1.38 -0.16
C MET A 152 -2.68 1.43 0.30
N MET A 153 -1.72 1.35 -0.63
CA MET A 153 -0.30 1.42 -0.30
C MET A 153 0.10 2.79 0.26
N ALA A 154 -0.50 3.89 -0.23
CA ALA A 154 -0.29 5.23 0.32
C ALA A 154 -0.82 5.34 1.77
N PHE A 155 -1.93 4.69 2.08
CA PHE A 155 -2.44 4.59 3.45
C PHE A 155 -1.51 3.79 4.35
N LEU A 156 -1.09 2.60 3.95
CA LEU A 156 -0.20 1.76 4.72
C LEU A 156 1.15 2.44 4.98
N SER A 157 1.71 3.11 3.97
CA SER A 157 2.99 3.82 4.12
C SER A 157 2.88 5.01 5.08
N SER A 158 1.72 5.65 5.21
CA SER A 158 1.51 6.72 6.20
C SER A 158 1.68 6.22 7.65
N PHE A 159 1.27 5.00 7.94
CA PHE A 159 1.52 4.35 9.24
C PHE A 159 3.01 4.02 9.43
N LEU A 160 3.67 3.51 8.38
CA LEU A 160 5.10 3.20 8.45
C LEU A 160 5.96 4.44 8.70
N ILE A 161 5.60 5.60 8.14
CA ILE A 161 6.28 6.86 8.44
C ILE A 161 6.27 7.11 9.94
N ASN A 162 5.13 6.93 10.60
CA ASN A 162 5.04 7.13 12.04
C ASN A 162 5.90 6.13 12.83
N TYR A 163 5.79 4.84 12.53
CA TYR A 163 6.56 3.80 13.21
C TYR A 163 8.06 3.99 13.03
N ASN A 164 8.51 4.30 11.83
CA ASN A 164 9.92 4.54 11.54
C ASN A 164 10.45 5.78 12.28
N LEU A 165 9.66 6.84 12.42
CA LEU A 165 10.03 8.01 13.22
C LEU A 165 10.16 7.67 14.71
N ILE A 166 9.26 6.85 15.27
CA ILE A 166 9.35 6.41 16.66
C ILE A 166 10.61 5.57 16.87
N ILE A 167 10.86 4.59 16.01
CA ILE A 167 12.06 3.73 16.08
C ILE A 167 13.34 4.58 15.98
N PHE A 168 13.39 5.51 15.03
CA PHE A 168 14.53 6.39 14.84
C PHE A 168 14.82 7.24 16.09
N ASN A 169 13.77 7.80 16.72
CA ASN A 169 13.91 8.58 17.95
C ASN A 169 14.41 7.71 19.12
N GLN A 170 13.92 6.49 19.26
CA GLN A 170 14.41 5.55 20.29
C GLN A 170 15.89 5.20 20.10
N VAL A 171 16.29 4.91 18.87
CA VAL A 171 17.71 4.64 18.53
C VAL A 171 18.58 5.86 18.85
N LYS A 172 18.13 7.07 18.48
CA LYS A 172 18.86 8.31 18.77
C LYS A 172 19.08 8.51 20.28
N ILE A 173 18.04 8.31 21.08
CA ILE A 173 18.11 8.41 22.57
C ILE A 173 19.08 7.36 23.13
N SER A 174 19.01 6.12 22.66
CA SER A 174 19.90 5.05 23.11
C SER A 174 21.37 5.35 22.77
N LEU A 175 21.64 5.88 21.59
CA LEU A 175 22.99 6.28 21.19
C LEU A 175 23.51 7.46 22.02
N SER A 176 22.67 8.48 22.31
CA SER A 176 23.08 9.61 23.15
C SER A 176 23.44 9.14 24.57
N ASN A 177 22.65 8.22 25.15
CA ASN A 177 22.92 7.67 26.48
C ASN A 177 24.20 6.81 26.53
N LEU A 178 24.56 6.15 25.44
CA LEU A 178 25.84 5.41 25.35
C LEU A 178 27.05 6.34 25.27
N ILE A 179 26.93 7.48 24.61
CA ILE A 179 28.00 8.48 24.51
C ILE A 179 28.23 9.17 25.87
N THR A 180 27.16 9.56 26.56
CA THR A 180 27.23 10.24 27.87
C THR A 180 27.75 9.31 28.99
N LYS A 181 27.63 7.98 28.87
CA LYS A 181 28.20 7.02 29.83
C LYS A 181 29.70 6.77 29.64
N LYS A 182 30.27 7.18 28.51
CA LYS A 182 31.70 7.00 28.21
C LYS A 182 32.56 8.27 28.45
N SER A 183 31.93 9.39 28.69
CA SER A 183 32.54 10.65 29.14
C SER A 183 32.49 10.73 30.69
#